data_0b90e9c83c311ebf0bdc78fb4518ba91
#
_entry.id   0b90e9c83c311ebf0bdc78fb4518ba91
#
_cell.length_a   1.000
_cell.length_b   1.000
_cell.length_c   1.000
_cell.angle_alpha   90.00
_cell.angle_beta   90.00
_cell.angle_gamma   90.00
#
_symmetry.space_group_name_H-M   'P 1'
#
loop_
_entity.id
_entity.type
_entity.pdbx_description
1 polymer ?
#
loop_
_entity_poly.entity_id
_entity_poly.type
_entity_poly.pdbx_seq_one_letter_code
_entity_poly.pdbx_strand_id
1 'polypeptide(L)'
;MTSTINPRLTRRELACGAALAGACVVAGNLEVRPACADEAAQPQTTQQRNIENALALINTFANGDAEMAATLLDEGYIQHNLAYGTGRDAFVGSVEYLAAADTATTVNTIRSFADGDYVFLQTVYNFAGAGEQVAFDIFRFNEAGLIAEHWDNLASVAEPNPSGHTQIDGTMEIAEPGRTAQNRQLVCDFLFDVMQGNKPETTPAYFDGDTYIQPNTAIADGLSGLSDALAALAEQGIEMIYDRTHMVLAQGDFVLAVSEGSYAGAPTSYYDLWRVANGKIAEHWDVMETIADASTWANDNGKF
;
A
#
# COMPACT_ATOMS: atom_id res chain seq x y z
N MET A 1 47.32 36.97 24.28
CA MET A 1 46.74 37.47 25.53
C MET A 1 45.56 36.61 25.81
N THR A 2 45.75 35.56 26.59
CA THR A 2 45.34 35.35 27.99
C THR A 2 43.82 35.25 28.09
N SER A 3 43.18 34.24 28.55
CA SER A 3 43.41 33.19 29.56
C SER A 3 42.02 32.66 29.92
N THR A 4 41.77 31.36 29.86
CA THR A 4 41.44 30.43 30.95
C THR A 4 40.33 30.88 31.91
N ILE A 5 39.38 30.08 32.35
CA ILE A 5 39.47 28.88 33.23
C ILE A 5 38.06 28.28 33.44
N ASN A 6 37.98 26.93 33.46
CA ASN A 6 36.94 26.11 34.05
C ASN A 6 37.11 26.04 35.59
N PRO A 7 36.10 25.81 36.41
CA PRO A 7 36.16 24.62 37.29
C PRO A 7 34.85 23.89 37.54
N ARG A 8 34.80 22.62 37.42
CA ARG A 8 34.88 21.45 38.33
C ARG A 8 34.15 21.53 39.67
N LEU A 9 33.24 20.51 39.87
CA LEU A 9 33.05 19.59 41.02
C LEU A 9 32.47 20.12 42.34
N THR A 10 31.48 19.40 42.89
CA THR A 10 31.71 18.46 43.99
C THR A 10 30.47 17.63 44.35
N ARG A 11 30.75 16.36 44.65
CA ARG A 11 29.92 15.38 45.40
C ARG A 11 29.75 15.84 46.84
N ARG A 12 28.64 15.45 47.46
CA ARG A 12 28.62 15.06 48.90
C ARG A 12 27.64 13.97 49.17
N GLU A 13 28.23 12.89 49.64
CA GLU A 13 27.66 11.75 50.36
C GLU A 13 27.32 12.15 51.80
N LEU A 14 26.65 11.22 52.47
CA LEU A 14 26.57 10.87 53.90
C LEU A 14 25.11 10.91 54.44
N ALA A 15 24.66 10.02 55.29
CA ALA A 15 25.10 8.74 55.84
C ALA A 15 23.96 8.16 56.69
N CYS A 16 23.99 6.89 56.85
CA CYS A 16 23.64 6.03 58.02
C CYS A 16 22.53 6.41 59.00
N GLY A 17 21.66 5.46 59.26
CA GLY A 17 20.92 5.20 60.51
C GLY A 17 20.48 3.79 60.60
N ALA A 18 21.22 2.96 61.34
CA ALA A 18 20.92 1.58 61.70
C ALA A 18 20.02 1.52 62.95
N ALA A 19 19.05 0.60 62.98
CA ALA A 19 18.53 -0.02 64.23
C ALA A 19 17.76 -1.31 63.92
N LEU A 20 18.34 -2.46 64.28
CA LEU A 20 17.90 -3.57 65.13
C LEU A 20 16.61 -4.37 64.82
N ALA A 21 16.84 -5.58 64.38
CA ALA A 21 16.39 -6.86 64.91
C ALA A 21 14.93 -7.13 65.19
N GLY A 22 14.40 -8.09 64.48
CA GLY A 22 13.19 -8.86 64.80
C GLY A 22 13.11 -10.04 63.86
N ALA A 23 13.63 -11.20 64.27
CA ALA A 23 13.47 -12.46 63.57
C ALA A 23 12.02 -12.95 63.67
N CYS A 24 11.32 -13.01 62.56
CA CYS A 24 10.15 -13.87 62.41
C CYS A 24 10.41 -14.80 61.22
N VAL A 25 10.60 -16.08 61.55
CA VAL A 25 10.57 -17.17 60.57
C VAL A 25 9.13 -17.32 60.11
N VAL A 26 8.83 -16.88 58.90
CA VAL A 26 7.60 -17.25 58.21
C VAL A 26 8.01 -18.18 57.07
N ALA A 27 7.55 -19.43 57.17
CA ALA A 27 7.64 -20.41 56.10
C ALA A 27 6.92 -19.84 54.85
N GLY A 28 7.68 -19.35 53.90
CA GLY A 28 7.18 -18.90 52.62
C GLY A 28 6.81 -20.09 51.76
N ASN A 29 5.52 -20.33 51.56
CA ASN A 29 5.06 -21.13 50.44
C ASN A 29 5.57 -20.47 49.15
N LEU A 30 6.47 -21.13 48.46
CA LEU A 30 6.75 -20.83 47.06
C LEU A 30 5.51 -21.18 46.25
N GLU A 31 4.66 -20.19 46.03
CA GLU A 31 3.65 -20.26 44.97
C GLU A 31 4.43 -20.28 43.63
N VAL A 32 4.56 -21.47 43.06
CA VAL A 32 4.91 -21.64 41.68
C VAL A 32 3.79 -21.03 40.86
N ARG A 33 4.02 -19.82 40.32
CA ARG A 33 3.14 -19.24 39.31
C ARG A 33 3.16 -20.21 38.12
N PRO A 34 2.00 -20.71 37.66
CA PRO A 34 1.96 -21.42 36.40
C PRO A 34 2.40 -20.43 35.30
N ALA A 35 3.49 -20.76 34.64
CA ALA A 35 3.84 -20.15 33.36
C ALA A 35 2.75 -20.54 32.34
N CYS A 36 2.41 -19.61 31.46
CA CYS A 36 1.47 -19.75 30.34
C CYS A 36 -0.01 -19.67 30.77
N ALA A 37 -0.46 -18.44 31.06
CA ALA A 37 -1.78 -18.07 30.53
C ALA A 37 -1.60 -17.96 29.01
N ASP A 38 -2.23 -18.84 28.23
CA ASP A 38 -2.46 -18.62 26.83
C ASP A 38 -3.04 -17.20 26.69
N GLU A 39 -2.29 -16.30 26.06
CA GLU A 39 -2.80 -14.99 25.69
C GLU A 39 -3.92 -15.28 24.70
N ALA A 40 -5.16 -15.22 25.17
CA ALA A 40 -6.32 -15.46 24.34
C ALA A 40 -6.21 -14.50 23.16
N ALA A 41 -6.09 -15.04 21.95
CA ALA A 41 -5.96 -14.27 20.74
C ALA A 41 -7.05 -13.18 20.75
N GLN A 42 -6.65 -11.92 20.61
CA GLN A 42 -7.60 -10.80 20.53
C GLN A 42 -8.54 -11.07 19.36
N PRO A 43 -9.86 -10.83 19.50
CA PRO A 43 -10.79 -11.06 18.40
C PRO A 43 -10.35 -10.20 17.21
N GLN A 44 -10.15 -10.87 16.06
CA GLN A 44 -9.71 -10.26 14.81
C GLN A 44 -10.71 -9.18 14.38
N THR A 45 -10.20 -8.02 13.98
CA THR A 45 -11.04 -6.94 13.44
C THR A 45 -11.61 -7.33 12.08
N THR A 46 -12.75 -6.72 11.69
CA THR A 46 -13.32 -6.92 10.35
C THR A 46 -12.31 -6.60 9.25
N GLN A 47 -11.56 -5.52 9.39
CA GLN A 47 -10.53 -5.13 8.42
C GLN A 47 -9.41 -6.17 8.30
N GLN A 48 -8.91 -6.71 9.41
CA GLN A 48 -7.90 -7.78 9.38
C GLN A 48 -8.41 -9.02 8.66
N ARG A 49 -9.64 -9.44 8.94
CA ARG A 49 -10.28 -10.57 8.24
C ARG A 49 -10.45 -10.30 6.75
N ASN A 50 -10.84 -9.08 6.37
CA ASN A 50 -10.97 -8.71 4.96
C ASN A 50 -9.63 -8.74 4.24
N ILE A 51 -8.54 -8.27 4.86
CA ILE A 51 -7.18 -8.40 4.30
C ILE A 51 -6.82 -9.87 4.11
N GLU A 52 -7.04 -10.73 5.10
CA GLU A 52 -6.75 -12.17 5.00
C GLU A 52 -7.57 -12.85 3.90
N ASN A 53 -8.85 -12.51 3.76
CA ASN A 53 -9.71 -13.03 2.70
C ASN A 53 -9.25 -12.55 1.31
N ALA A 54 -8.84 -11.29 1.16
CA ALA A 54 -8.30 -10.79 -0.11
C ALA A 54 -6.98 -11.51 -0.47
N LEU A 55 -6.08 -11.68 0.49
CA LEU A 55 -4.85 -12.45 0.31
C LEU A 55 -5.14 -13.92 -0.03
N ALA A 56 -6.10 -14.56 0.65
CA ALA A 56 -6.51 -15.93 0.35
C ALA A 56 -7.06 -16.04 -1.07
N LEU A 57 -7.89 -15.07 -1.51
CA LEU A 57 -8.44 -15.05 -2.86
C LEU A 57 -7.35 -15.00 -3.93
N ILE A 58 -6.44 -14.03 -3.88
CA ILE A 58 -5.39 -13.92 -4.91
C ILE A 58 -4.42 -15.12 -4.88
N ASN A 59 -4.18 -15.73 -3.70
CA ASN A 59 -3.37 -16.93 -3.60
C ASN A 59 -4.01 -18.16 -4.26
N THR A 60 -5.32 -18.15 -4.56
CA THR A 60 -5.95 -19.20 -5.34
C THR A 60 -5.39 -19.31 -6.76
N PHE A 61 -4.86 -18.22 -7.33
CA PHE A 61 -4.16 -18.25 -8.62
C PHE A 61 -2.88 -19.11 -8.56
N ALA A 62 -2.19 -19.13 -7.40
CA ALA A 62 -0.95 -19.91 -7.25
C ALA A 62 -1.20 -21.36 -6.83
N ASN A 63 -2.20 -21.63 -5.99
CA ASN A 63 -2.48 -22.96 -5.45
C ASN A 63 -3.57 -23.73 -6.20
N GLY A 64 -4.32 -23.06 -7.11
CA GLY A 64 -5.38 -23.66 -7.91
C GLY A 64 -6.66 -23.98 -7.13
N ASP A 65 -6.87 -23.39 -5.94
CA ASP A 65 -8.01 -23.68 -5.08
C ASP A 65 -9.28 -22.94 -5.53
N ALA A 66 -9.92 -23.44 -6.58
CA ALA A 66 -11.15 -22.90 -7.15
C ALA A 66 -12.33 -22.94 -6.17
N GLU A 67 -12.38 -23.95 -5.27
CA GLU A 67 -13.42 -24.05 -4.24
C GLU A 67 -13.27 -22.92 -3.21
N MET A 68 -12.06 -22.65 -2.73
CA MET A 68 -11.80 -21.52 -1.86
C MET A 68 -12.18 -20.20 -2.53
N ALA A 69 -11.80 -19.98 -3.78
CA ALA A 69 -12.18 -18.77 -4.52
C ALA A 69 -13.72 -18.59 -4.55
N ALA A 70 -14.46 -19.64 -4.83
CA ALA A 70 -15.93 -19.60 -4.86
C ALA A 70 -16.54 -19.25 -3.48
N THR A 71 -15.91 -19.67 -2.37
CA THR A 71 -16.41 -19.36 -1.01
C THR A 71 -16.14 -17.93 -0.56
N LEU A 72 -15.09 -17.29 -1.10
CA LEU A 72 -14.70 -15.92 -0.75
C LEU A 72 -15.44 -14.85 -1.55
N LEU A 73 -15.95 -15.19 -2.73
CA LEU A 73 -16.61 -14.27 -3.66
C LEU A 73 -18.13 -14.21 -3.46
N ASP A 74 -18.69 -13.01 -3.55
CA ASP A 74 -20.12 -12.80 -3.70
C ASP A 74 -20.61 -13.43 -5.03
N GLU A 75 -21.84 -13.94 -5.07
CA GLU A 75 -22.42 -14.49 -6.30
C GLU A 75 -22.50 -13.43 -7.42
N GLY A 76 -22.78 -12.17 -7.04
CA GLY A 76 -22.84 -11.03 -7.94
C GLY A 76 -21.50 -10.27 -8.08
N TYR A 77 -20.36 -10.93 -7.87
CA TYR A 77 -19.04 -10.31 -7.95
C TYR A 77 -18.84 -9.50 -9.24
N ILE A 78 -18.37 -8.27 -9.10
CA ILE A 78 -18.15 -7.31 -10.18
C ILE A 78 -16.64 -7.17 -10.44
N GLN A 79 -16.21 -7.34 -11.69
CA GLN A 79 -14.83 -7.19 -12.14
C GLN A 79 -14.66 -5.92 -12.97
N HIS A 80 -13.68 -5.06 -12.58
CA HIS A 80 -13.33 -3.84 -13.32
C HIS A 80 -12.04 -3.97 -14.15
N ASN A 81 -11.34 -5.10 -14.09
CA ASN A 81 -10.33 -5.40 -15.11
C ASN A 81 -11.04 -5.73 -16.43
N LEU A 82 -10.83 -4.87 -17.41
CA LEU A 82 -11.55 -4.94 -18.70
C LEU A 82 -11.16 -6.13 -19.57
N ALA A 83 -10.04 -6.79 -19.27
CA ALA A 83 -9.56 -7.97 -20.00
C ALA A 83 -10.22 -9.27 -19.52
N TYR A 84 -10.95 -9.26 -18.41
CA TYR A 84 -11.53 -10.46 -17.80
C TYR A 84 -13.05 -10.38 -17.70
N GLY A 85 -13.71 -11.57 -17.70
CA GLY A 85 -15.14 -11.66 -17.48
C GLY A 85 -15.55 -11.27 -16.06
N THR A 86 -16.81 -10.85 -15.88
CA THR A 86 -17.39 -10.51 -14.58
C THR A 86 -18.16 -11.69 -14.00
N GLY A 87 -18.40 -11.64 -12.67
CA GLY A 87 -19.09 -12.67 -11.91
C GLY A 87 -18.16 -13.71 -11.30
N ARG A 88 -18.62 -14.33 -10.20
CA ARG A 88 -17.86 -15.35 -9.46
C ARG A 88 -17.35 -16.47 -10.33
N ASP A 89 -18.18 -16.99 -11.23
CA ASP A 89 -17.83 -18.13 -12.08
C ASP A 89 -16.70 -17.79 -13.07
N ALA A 90 -16.61 -16.54 -13.55
CA ALA A 90 -15.53 -16.09 -14.41
C ALA A 90 -14.18 -16.05 -13.65
N PHE A 91 -14.19 -15.58 -12.39
CA PHE A 91 -13.00 -15.60 -11.54
C PHE A 91 -12.55 -17.05 -11.26
N VAL A 92 -13.47 -17.92 -10.84
CA VAL A 92 -13.22 -19.34 -10.58
C VAL A 92 -12.63 -20.03 -11.82
N GLY A 93 -13.20 -19.77 -13.00
CA GLY A 93 -12.68 -20.28 -14.26
C GLY A 93 -11.26 -19.80 -14.57
N SER A 94 -10.89 -18.58 -14.16
CA SER A 94 -9.51 -18.09 -14.29
C SER A 94 -8.54 -18.85 -13.38
N VAL A 95 -8.96 -19.18 -12.15
CA VAL A 95 -8.16 -20.00 -11.22
C VAL A 95 -7.94 -21.40 -11.82
N GLU A 96 -9.00 -22.05 -12.33
CA GLU A 96 -8.92 -23.38 -12.96
C GLU A 96 -8.02 -23.36 -14.21
N TYR A 97 -8.13 -22.31 -15.03
CA TYR A 97 -7.28 -22.12 -16.21
C TYR A 97 -5.80 -22.03 -15.85
N LEU A 98 -5.45 -21.22 -14.84
CA LEU A 98 -4.07 -21.05 -14.38
C LEU A 98 -3.54 -22.33 -13.71
N ALA A 99 -4.38 -23.05 -12.97
CA ALA A 99 -4.01 -24.33 -12.36
C ALA A 99 -3.68 -25.43 -13.39
N ALA A 100 -4.28 -25.33 -14.58
CA ALA A 100 -4.03 -26.28 -15.67
C ALA A 100 -2.80 -25.94 -16.54
N ALA A 101 -2.14 -24.80 -16.29
CA ALA A 101 -0.98 -24.35 -17.05
C ALA A 101 0.28 -25.19 -16.73
N ASP A 102 1.16 -25.37 -17.70
CA ASP A 102 2.43 -26.12 -17.53
C ASP A 102 3.40 -25.40 -16.56
N THR A 103 3.31 -24.09 -16.46
CA THR A 103 4.13 -23.27 -15.55
C THR A 103 3.26 -22.73 -14.42
N ALA A 104 3.72 -22.92 -13.18
CA ALA A 104 2.98 -22.45 -12.02
C ALA A 104 2.91 -20.91 -11.98
N THR A 105 1.76 -20.40 -11.57
CA THR A 105 1.58 -18.99 -11.22
C THR A 105 2.24 -18.72 -9.87
N THR A 106 2.90 -17.55 -9.73
CA THR A 106 3.39 -17.07 -8.45
C THR A 106 2.68 -15.78 -8.04
N VAL A 107 2.47 -15.63 -6.74
CA VAL A 107 1.81 -14.48 -6.10
C VAL A 107 2.66 -14.06 -4.92
N ASN A 108 3.10 -12.81 -4.89
CA ASN A 108 3.90 -12.25 -3.81
C ASN A 108 3.37 -10.86 -3.43
N THR A 109 2.60 -10.76 -2.35
CA THR A 109 2.07 -9.49 -1.86
C THR A 109 3.12 -8.75 -1.04
N ILE A 110 3.35 -7.50 -1.38
CA ILE A 110 4.36 -6.61 -0.79
C ILE A 110 3.73 -5.74 0.31
N ARG A 111 2.58 -5.10 0.00
CA ARG A 111 1.87 -4.19 0.91
C ARG A 111 0.39 -4.51 0.90
N SER A 112 -0.25 -4.31 2.05
CA SER A 112 -1.70 -4.41 2.17
C SER A 112 -2.22 -3.44 3.23
N PHE A 113 -3.39 -2.88 3.00
CA PHE A 113 -4.12 -2.15 4.03
C PHE A 113 -5.63 -2.21 3.77
N ALA A 114 -6.42 -1.79 4.78
CA ALA A 114 -7.87 -1.72 4.68
C ALA A 114 -8.40 -0.35 5.08
N ASP A 115 -9.43 0.11 4.38
CA ASP A 115 -10.15 1.35 4.64
C ASP A 115 -11.66 1.11 4.54
N GLY A 116 -12.34 1.00 5.69
CA GLY A 116 -13.74 0.58 5.74
C GLY A 116 -13.92 -0.82 5.16
N ASP A 117 -14.72 -0.92 4.12
CA ASP A 117 -15.03 -2.17 3.41
C ASP A 117 -14.07 -2.48 2.26
N TYR A 118 -13.07 -1.62 2.04
CA TYR A 118 -12.09 -1.79 0.98
C TYR A 118 -10.77 -2.35 1.52
N VAL A 119 -10.13 -3.19 0.70
CA VAL A 119 -8.77 -3.70 0.91
C VAL A 119 -7.94 -3.37 -0.31
N PHE A 120 -6.75 -2.81 -0.09
CA PHE A 120 -5.72 -2.61 -1.09
C PHE A 120 -4.61 -3.65 -0.92
N LEU A 121 -4.13 -4.19 -2.04
CA LEU A 121 -2.93 -5.02 -2.11
C LEU A 121 -2.00 -4.50 -3.20
N GLN A 122 -0.70 -4.41 -2.90
CA GLN A 122 0.35 -4.32 -3.91
C GLN A 122 0.98 -5.70 -4.04
N THR A 123 0.87 -6.30 -5.22
CA THR A 123 1.26 -7.70 -5.45
C THR A 123 2.14 -7.82 -6.68
N VAL A 124 3.12 -8.72 -6.64
CA VAL A 124 3.86 -9.17 -7.83
C VAL A 124 3.28 -10.51 -8.25
N TYR A 125 2.74 -10.56 -9.45
CA TYR A 125 2.25 -11.77 -10.09
C TYR A 125 3.19 -12.25 -11.20
N ASN A 126 3.28 -13.57 -11.38
CA ASN A 126 3.76 -14.17 -12.61
C ASN A 126 2.77 -15.25 -13.05
N PHE A 127 1.80 -14.85 -13.85
CA PHE A 127 0.72 -15.73 -14.32
C PHE A 127 1.25 -16.74 -15.32
N ALA A 128 1.26 -18.03 -14.94
CA ALA A 128 1.67 -19.15 -15.81
C ALA A 128 3.04 -18.93 -16.51
N GLY A 129 3.96 -18.17 -15.89
CA GLY A 129 5.28 -17.88 -16.46
C GLY A 129 5.30 -16.82 -17.56
N ALA A 130 4.24 -16.02 -17.71
CA ALA A 130 4.16 -14.98 -18.74
C ALA A 130 5.06 -13.74 -18.49
N GLY A 131 5.71 -13.69 -17.32
CA GLY A 131 6.54 -12.56 -16.86
C GLY A 131 5.97 -11.91 -15.60
N GLU A 132 6.84 -11.29 -14.82
CA GLU A 132 6.42 -10.62 -13.58
C GLU A 132 5.71 -9.31 -13.86
N GLN A 133 4.63 -9.06 -13.12
CA GLN A 133 3.83 -7.85 -13.16
C GLN A 133 3.59 -7.34 -11.75
N VAL A 134 3.79 -6.05 -11.54
CA VAL A 134 3.33 -5.35 -10.33
C VAL A 134 1.87 -4.98 -10.53
N ALA A 135 1.04 -5.35 -9.58
CA ALA A 135 -0.38 -5.02 -9.56
C ALA A 135 -0.73 -4.20 -8.32
N PHE A 136 -1.66 -3.28 -8.49
CA PHE A 136 -2.40 -2.61 -7.42
C PHE A 136 -3.82 -3.10 -7.50
N ASP A 137 -4.21 -3.99 -6.56
CA ASP A 137 -5.53 -4.60 -6.47
C ASP A 137 -6.36 -3.89 -5.40
N ILE A 138 -7.63 -3.64 -5.66
CA ILE A 138 -8.60 -3.12 -4.70
C ILE A 138 -9.80 -4.04 -4.66
N PHE A 139 -10.14 -4.52 -3.47
CA PHE A 139 -11.30 -5.37 -3.22
C PHE A 139 -12.30 -4.65 -2.33
N ARG A 140 -13.59 -4.71 -2.69
CA ARG A 140 -14.68 -4.24 -1.81
C ARG A 140 -15.44 -5.44 -1.26
N PHE A 141 -15.67 -5.40 0.04
CA PHE A 141 -16.40 -6.41 0.78
C PHE A 141 -17.85 -5.99 1.03
N ASN A 142 -18.77 -6.94 0.97
CA ASN A 142 -20.15 -6.72 1.38
C ASN A 142 -20.35 -6.96 2.90
N GLU A 143 -21.57 -6.71 3.41
CA GLU A 143 -21.91 -6.89 4.83
C GLU A 143 -21.76 -8.34 5.32
N ALA A 144 -21.82 -9.32 4.41
CA ALA A 144 -21.60 -10.74 4.72
C ALA A 144 -20.12 -11.11 4.82
N GLY A 145 -19.20 -10.16 4.49
CA GLY A 145 -17.76 -10.39 4.48
C GLY A 145 -17.27 -11.14 3.24
N LEU A 146 -18.06 -11.13 2.16
CA LEU A 146 -17.67 -11.66 0.86
C LEU A 146 -17.13 -10.54 -0.03
N ILE A 147 -16.18 -10.87 -0.90
CA ILE A 147 -15.64 -9.96 -1.91
C ILE A 147 -16.67 -9.77 -3.01
N ALA A 148 -17.19 -8.55 -3.11
CA ALA A 148 -18.26 -8.18 -4.02
C ALA A 148 -17.78 -7.46 -5.28
N GLU A 149 -16.56 -6.87 -5.25
CA GLU A 149 -16.09 -6.03 -6.35
C GLU A 149 -14.56 -5.93 -6.34
N HIS A 150 -13.96 -5.80 -7.52
CA HIS A 150 -12.51 -5.75 -7.69
C HIS A 150 -12.12 -4.78 -8.81
N TRP A 151 -11.14 -3.96 -8.52
CA TRP A 151 -10.42 -3.08 -9.46
C TRP A 151 -8.93 -3.38 -9.39
N ASP A 152 -8.24 -3.24 -10.48
CA ASP A 152 -6.79 -3.38 -10.54
C ASP A 152 -6.16 -2.53 -11.65
N ASN A 153 -4.88 -2.26 -11.52
CA ASN A 153 -3.96 -1.91 -12.60
C ASN A 153 -2.75 -2.85 -12.52
N LEU A 154 -2.24 -3.27 -13.67
CA LEU A 154 -1.06 -4.11 -13.77
C LEU A 154 -0.03 -3.48 -14.72
N ALA A 155 1.25 -3.56 -14.33
CA ALA A 155 2.37 -3.17 -15.20
C ALA A 155 3.49 -4.22 -15.12
N SER A 156 4.20 -4.43 -16.22
CA SER A 156 5.38 -5.31 -16.20
C SER A 156 6.42 -4.81 -15.20
N VAL A 157 7.07 -5.72 -14.49
CA VAL A 157 8.23 -5.38 -13.67
C VAL A 157 9.33 -4.85 -14.58
N ALA A 158 9.89 -3.70 -14.23
CA ALA A 158 10.96 -3.05 -14.96
C ALA A 158 12.28 -3.09 -14.19
N GLU A 159 13.36 -2.76 -14.88
CA GLU A 159 14.68 -2.52 -14.26
C GLU A 159 14.59 -1.39 -13.22
N PRO A 160 15.48 -1.37 -12.22
CA PRO A 160 15.52 -0.29 -11.25
C PRO A 160 15.61 1.10 -11.90
N ASN A 161 15.00 2.07 -11.26
CA ASN A 161 14.99 3.46 -11.71
C ASN A 161 16.40 4.11 -11.63
N PRO A 162 16.58 5.37 -12.08
CA PRO A 162 17.89 6.04 -12.04
C PRO A 162 18.49 6.20 -10.63
N SER A 163 17.68 6.13 -9.56
CA SER A 163 18.12 6.13 -8.16
C SER A 163 18.39 4.73 -7.60
N GLY A 164 18.14 3.68 -8.38
CA GLY A 164 18.37 2.29 -8.00
C GLY A 164 17.19 1.62 -7.28
N HIS A 165 16.01 2.26 -7.24
CA HIS A 165 14.81 1.70 -6.65
C HIS A 165 14.03 0.84 -7.64
N THR A 166 13.43 -0.24 -7.13
CA THR A 166 12.44 -1.04 -7.84
C THR A 166 11.03 -0.56 -7.52
N GLN A 167 10.03 -1.01 -8.31
CA GLN A 167 8.61 -0.67 -8.12
C GLN A 167 8.04 -1.13 -6.77
N ILE A 168 8.75 -1.96 -6.02
CA ILE A 168 8.30 -2.59 -4.78
C ILE A 168 9.16 -2.24 -3.56
N ASP A 169 10.22 -1.47 -3.73
CA ASP A 169 11.09 -1.01 -2.64
C ASP A 169 10.37 -0.07 -1.66
N GLY A 170 11.06 0.36 -0.62
CA GLY A 170 10.60 1.35 0.34
C GLY A 170 9.81 0.78 1.51
N THR A 171 9.10 1.64 2.23
CA THR A 171 8.38 1.30 3.46
C THR A 171 7.22 0.36 3.20
N MET A 172 7.08 -0.70 4.01
CA MET A 172 5.97 -1.67 3.92
C MET A 172 5.03 -1.59 5.11
N GLU A 173 5.53 -1.23 6.29
CA GLU A 173 4.75 -1.19 7.52
C GLU A 173 3.94 0.10 7.63
N ILE A 174 2.66 -0.05 8.00
CA ILE A 174 1.76 1.09 8.22
C ILE A 174 2.07 1.72 9.58
N ALA A 175 2.33 3.01 9.59
CA ALA A 175 2.53 3.80 10.78
C ALA A 175 1.41 4.86 10.98
N GLU A 176 1.44 5.56 12.09
CA GLU A 176 0.58 6.72 12.38
C GLU A 176 -0.94 6.48 12.21
N PRO A 177 -1.55 5.39 12.75
CA PRO A 177 -2.97 5.07 12.52
C PRO A 177 -3.93 6.20 12.97
N GLY A 178 -3.52 7.04 13.91
CA GLY A 178 -4.29 8.20 14.36
C GLY A 178 -4.30 9.38 13.39
N ARG A 179 -3.52 9.34 12.30
CA ARG A 179 -3.39 10.44 11.31
C ARG A 179 -4.00 10.12 9.95
N THR A 180 -4.68 8.99 9.80
CA THR A 180 -5.27 8.56 8.53
C THR A 180 -6.09 9.67 7.85
N ALA A 181 -6.97 10.34 8.59
CA ALA A 181 -7.82 11.40 8.02
C ALA A 181 -7.01 12.62 7.54
N GLN A 182 -5.98 13.02 8.29
CA GLN A 182 -5.11 14.15 7.93
C GLN A 182 -4.25 13.81 6.71
N ASN A 183 -3.69 12.60 6.66
CA ASN A 183 -2.85 12.13 5.56
C ASN A 183 -3.68 11.98 4.28
N ARG A 184 -4.90 11.45 4.38
CA ARG A 184 -5.86 11.42 3.27
C ARG A 184 -6.14 12.83 2.74
N GLN A 185 -6.45 13.78 3.62
CA GLN A 185 -6.76 15.16 3.22
C GLN A 185 -5.57 15.81 2.50
N LEU A 186 -4.35 15.64 3.03
CA LEU A 186 -3.14 16.15 2.39
C LEU A 186 -2.98 15.63 0.96
N VAL A 187 -3.18 14.34 0.73
CA VAL A 187 -3.10 13.74 -0.61
C VAL A 187 -4.25 14.19 -1.50
N CYS A 188 -5.49 14.32 -0.98
CA CYS A 188 -6.61 14.88 -1.74
C CYS A 188 -6.32 16.32 -2.19
N ASP A 189 -5.73 17.14 -1.31
CA ASP A 189 -5.35 18.52 -1.66
C ASP A 189 -4.23 18.52 -2.71
N PHE A 190 -3.24 17.63 -2.59
CA PHE A 190 -2.17 17.45 -3.59
C PHE A 190 -2.71 17.02 -4.95
N LEU A 191 -3.62 16.06 -4.98
CA LEU A 191 -4.29 15.61 -6.21
C LEU A 191 -5.00 16.77 -6.90
N PHE A 192 -5.80 17.53 -6.15
CA PHE A 192 -6.55 18.67 -6.69
C PHE A 192 -5.64 19.81 -7.11
N ASP A 193 -4.74 20.24 -6.24
CA ASP A 193 -3.89 21.42 -6.47
C ASP A 193 -2.82 21.15 -7.54
N VAL A 194 -2.14 19.99 -7.46
CA VAL A 194 -0.95 19.71 -8.26
C VAL A 194 -1.25 18.76 -9.44
N MET A 195 -1.77 17.56 -9.15
CA MET A 195 -1.92 16.54 -10.20
C MET A 195 -2.98 16.94 -11.23
N GLN A 196 -4.09 17.58 -10.81
CA GLN A 196 -5.11 18.13 -11.70
C GLN A 196 -4.78 19.55 -12.20
N GLY A 197 -3.62 20.10 -11.83
CA GLY A 197 -3.10 21.34 -12.39
C GLY A 197 -3.79 22.62 -11.92
N ASN A 198 -4.57 22.61 -10.83
CA ASN A 198 -5.28 23.80 -10.36
C ASN A 198 -4.35 24.85 -9.73
N LYS A 199 -3.26 24.42 -9.03
CA LYS A 199 -2.27 25.29 -8.38
C LYS A 199 -0.88 24.62 -8.38
N PRO A 200 -0.29 24.31 -9.54
CA PRO A 200 0.96 23.56 -9.64
C PRO A 200 2.13 24.25 -8.93
N GLU A 201 2.09 25.56 -8.74
CA GLU A 201 3.09 26.33 -8.00
C GLU A 201 3.17 25.96 -6.51
N THR A 202 2.15 25.29 -5.96
CA THR A 202 2.12 24.82 -4.57
C THR A 202 2.86 23.50 -4.35
N THR A 203 3.32 22.82 -5.41
CA THR A 203 4.03 21.53 -5.32
C THR A 203 5.06 21.45 -4.19
N PRO A 204 5.98 22.44 -4.01
CA PRO A 204 6.99 22.33 -2.96
C PRO A 204 6.41 22.32 -1.54
N ALA A 205 5.18 22.78 -1.35
CA ALA A 205 4.54 22.79 -0.03
C ALA A 205 4.14 21.37 0.46
N TYR A 206 3.99 20.42 -0.44
CA TYR A 206 3.61 19.04 -0.14
C TYR A 206 4.79 18.14 0.23
N PHE A 207 6.04 18.56 -0.02
CA PHE A 207 7.25 17.77 0.17
C PHE A 207 8.20 18.40 1.19
N ASP A 208 9.12 17.59 1.73
CA ASP A 208 10.21 18.05 2.60
C ASP A 208 11.50 18.26 1.79
N GLY A 209 11.56 19.41 1.12
CA GLY A 209 12.67 19.72 0.22
C GLY A 209 12.79 18.69 -0.92
N ASP A 210 13.98 18.14 -1.11
CA ASP A 210 14.33 17.18 -2.16
C ASP A 210 14.49 15.73 -1.62
N THR A 211 13.87 15.41 -0.48
CA THR A 211 14.03 14.07 0.17
C THR A 211 13.02 13.02 -0.27
N TYR A 212 12.18 13.35 -1.22
CA TYR A 212 11.12 12.48 -1.75
C TYR A 212 11.69 11.24 -2.46
N ILE A 213 11.23 10.04 -2.08
CA ILE A 213 11.62 8.77 -2.69
C ILE A 213 10.59 8.38 -3.74
N GLN A 214 11.06 8.07 -4.94
CA GLN A 214 10.23 7.82 -6.11
C GLN A 214 10.52 6.45 -6.75
N PRO A 215 9.87 5.35 -6.31
CA PRO A 215 10.01 4.03 -6.92
C PRO A 215 9.39 3.87 -8.33
N ASN A 216 8.89 4.93 -8.96
CA ASN A 216 8.52 4.89 -10.38
C ASN A 216 9.74 4.55 -11.25
N THR A 217 9.55 3.70 -12.25
CA THR A 217 10.62 3.11 -13.05
C THR A 217 11.43 4.08 -13.91
N ALA A 218 10.88 5.25 -14.21
CA ALA A 218 11.49 6.24 -15.10
C ALA A 218 11.97 7.50 -14.38
N ILE A 219 11.67 7.66 -13.07
CA ILE A 219 11.85 8.91 -12.33
C ILE A 219 12.89 8.71 -11.23
N ALA A 220 13.88 9.60 -11.14
CA ALA A 220 14.81 9.63 -10.02
C ALA A 220 14.17 10.25 -8.76
N ASP A 221 14.79 10.00 -7.60
CA ASP A 221 14.36 10.57 -6.33
C ASP A 221 14.39 12.09 -6.33
N GLY A 222 13.63 12.67 -5.42
CA GLY A 222 13.53 14.10 -5.18
C GLY A 222 12.57 14.82 -6.10
N LEU A 223 12.19 16.03 -5.71
CA LEU A 223 11.45 16.93 -6.59
C LEU A 223 12.26 17.32 -7.82
N SER A 224 13.59 17.35 -7.69
CA SER A 224 14.50 17.55 -8.80
C SER A 224 14.36 16.44 -9.84
N GLY A 225 14.38 15.15 -9.43
CA GLY A 225 14.18 14.02 -10.33
C GLY A 225 12.81 14.02 -11.00
N LEU A 226 11.75 14.33 -10.26
CA LEU A 226 10.40 14.49 -10.81
C LEU A 226 10.33 15.63 -11.83
N SER A 227 10.93 16.80 -11.51
CA SER A 227 10.96 17.96 -12.40
C SER A 227 11.70 17.64 -13.72
N ASP A 228 12.85 16.97 -13.63
CA ASP A 228 13.64 16.58 -14.79
C ASP A 228 12.87 15.58 -15.68
N ALA A 229 12.18 14.61 -15.07
CA ALA A 229 11.37 13.65 -15.82
C ALA A 229 10.19 14.34 -16.53
N LEU A 230 9.47 15.23 -15.86
CA LEU A 230 8.36 15.98 -16.47
C LEU A 230 8.86 16.90 -17.60
N ALA A 231 10.03 17.55 -17.44
CA ALA A 231 10.65 18.35 -18.48
C ALA A 231 11.02 17.50 -19.71
N ALA A 232 11.58 16.30 -19.49
CA ALA A 232 11.91 15.38 -20.57
C ALA A 232 10.68 14.87 -21.33
N LEU A 233 9.55 14.63 -20.64
CA LEU A 233 8.28 14.30 -21.28
C LEU A 233 7.75 15.47 -22.11
N ALA A 234 7.80 16.69 -21.59
CA ALA A 234 7.36 17.90 -22.28
C ALA A 234 8.21 18.18 -23.56
N GLU A 235 9.53 17.94 -23.51
CA GLU A 235 10.41 18.05 -24.67
C GLU A 235 10.04 17.05 -25.78
N GLN A 236 9.49 15.89 -25.41
CA GLN A 236 9.00 14.86 -26.34
C GLN A 236 7.55 15.13 -26.80
N GLY A 237 6.91 16.18 -26.30
CA GLY A 237 5.49 16.47 -26.56
C GLY A 237 4.54 15.48 -25.89
N ILE A 238 5.00 14.79 -24.84
CA ILE A 238 4.20 13.86 -24.06
C ILE A 238 3.55 14.63 -22.90
N GLU A 239 2.23 14.58 -22.84
CA GLU A 239 1.44 15.13 -21.73
C GLU A 239 0.95 14.00 -20.82
N MET A 240 1.01 14.24 -19.52
CA MET A 240 0.41 13.42 -18.46
C MET A 240 -0.69 14.25 -17.82
N ILE A 241 -1.94 13.81 -17.95
CA ILE A 241 -3.11 14.57 -17.53
C ILE A 241 -3.90 13.72 -16.52
N TYR A 242 -4.25 14.34 -15.39
CA TYR A 242 -5.17 13.80 -14.41
C TYR A 242 -6.50 14.57 -14.49
N ASP A 243 -7.53 13.93 -15.04
CA ASP A 243 -8.83 14.58 -15.23
C ASP A 243 -9.69 14.48 -13.96
N ARG A 244 -9.71 13.31 -13.34
CA ARG A 244 -10.61 13.03 -12.22
C ARG A 244 -10.04 11.93 -11.31
N THR A 245 -10.23 12.10 -10.00
CA THR A 245 -10.02 11.03 -9.00
C THR A 245 -11.35 10.39 -8.63
N HIS A 246 -11.42 9.06 -8.75
CA HIS A 246 -12.61 8.25 -8.49
C HIS A 246 -12.64 7.73 -7.05
N MET A 247 -11.46 7.34 -6.51
CA MET A 247 -11.36 6.70 -5.21
C MET A 247 -10.10 7.19 -4.47
N VAL A 248 -10.22 7.37 -3.14
CA VAL A 248 -9.07 7.61 -2.25
C VAL A 248 -9.23 6.74 -1.01
N LEU A 249 -8.33 5.78 -0.83
CA LEU A 249 -8.26 4.87 0.31
C LEU A 249 -7.06 5.20 1.18
N ALA A 250 -7.18 5.08 2.50
CA ALA A 250 -6.08 5.39 3.39
C ALA A 250 -6.09 4.57 4.68
N GLN A 251 -4.90 4.19 5.14
CA GLN A 251 -4.69 3.66 6.48
C GLN A 251 -3.34 4.15 7.03
N GLY A 252 -3.37 4.81 8.18
CA GLY A 252 -2.16 5.37 8.80
C GLY A 252 -1.52 6.44 7.91
N ASP A 253 -0.28 6.17 7.54
CA ASP A 253 0.56 7.01 6.69
C ASP A 253 0.49 6.68 5.19
N PHE A 254 -0.24 5.61 4.80
CA PHE A 254 -0.44 5.25 3.39
C PHE A 254 -1.78 5.78 2.85
N VAL A 255 -1.74 6.33 1.64
CA VAL A 255 -2.90 6.84 0.90
C VAL A 255 -2.80 6.41 -0.56
N LEU A 256 -3.80 5.67 -1.03
CA LEU A 256 -3.96 5.27 -2.43
C LEU A 256 -4.99 6.16 -3.10
N ALA A 257 -4.74 6.60 -4.32
CA ALA A 257 -5.75 7.19 -5.18
C ALA A 257 -5.88 6.42 -6.50
N VAL A 258 -7.11 6.39 -7.01
CA VAL A 258 -7.45 5.89 -8.34
C VAL A 258 -7.97 7.05 -9.15
N SER A 259 -7.28 7.37 -10.23
CA SER A 259 -7.61 8.50 -11.09
C SER A 259 -7.71 8.10 -12.56
N GLU A 260 -8.49 8.84 -13.32
CA GLU A 260 -8.53 8.77 -14.77
C GLU A 260 -7.90 10.01 -15.39
N GLY A 261 -7.41 9.84 -16.61
CA GLY A 261 -6.86 10.93 -17.41
C GLY A 261 -6.27 10.43 -18.72
N SER A 262 -5.16 11.02 -19.14
CA SER A 262 -4.47 10.56 -20.33
C SER A 262 -2.95 10.65 -20.20
N TYR A 263 -2.25 9.72 -20.85
CA TYR A 263 -0.81 9.72 -21.01
C TYR A 263 -0.47 9.60 -22.51
N ALA A 264 0.32 10.52 -23.02
CA ALA A 264 0.64 10.61 -24.47
C ALA A 264 -0.61 10.60 -25.37
N GLY A 265 -1.72 11.19 -24.89
CA GLY A 265 -3.00 11.25 -25.60
C GLY A 265 -3.84 9.96 -25.53
N ALA A 266 -3.38 8.89 -24.87
CA ALA A 266 -4.16 7.68 -24.65
C ALA A 266 -4.92 7.75 -23.31
N PRO A 267 -6.21 7.34 -23.25
CA PRO A 267 -6.93 7.22 -21.99
C PRO A 267 -6.18 6.32 -21.01
N THR A 268 -6.00 6.78 -19.79
CA THR A 268 -5.13 6.12 -18.80
C THR A 268 -5.78 6.07 -17.43
N SER A 269 -5.67 4.92 -16.78
CA SER A 269 -5.97 4.71 -15.38
C SER A 269 -4.67 4.85 -14.58
N TYR A 270 -4.69 5.68 -13.53
CA TYR A 270 -3.58 5.94 -12.63
C TYR A 270 -3.93 5.40 -11.25
N TYR A 271 -3.12 4.50 -10.73
CA TYR A 271 -3.17 4.04 -9.35
C TYR A 271 -1.91 4.51 -8.66
N ASP A 272 -2.06 5.48 -7.76
CA ASP A 272 -0.96 6.16 -7.08
C ASP A 272 -1.03 5.88 -5.59
N LEU A 273 0.01 5.31 -5.02
CA LEU A 273 0.18 5.07 -3.60
C LEU A 273 1.21 6.04 -3.03
N TRP A 274 0.81 6.84 -2.06
CA TRP A 274 1.72 7.73 -1.33
C TRP A 274 1.88 7.29 0.11
N ARG A 275 3.09 7.50 0.63
CA ARG A 275 3.33 7.49 2.07
C ARG A 275 3.61 8.92 2.56
N VAL A 276 2.94 9.30 3.63
CA VAL A 276 3.04 10.61 4.26
C VAL A 276 3.85 10.48 5.55
N ALA A 277 4.91 11.27 5.68
CA ALA A 277 5.71 11.35 6.91
C ALA A 277 5.82 12.80 7.36
N ASN A 278 5.61 13.06 8.66
CA ASN A 278 5.66 14.41 9.23
C ASN A 278 4.77 15.45 8.50
N GLY A 279 3.64 15.00 7.93
CA GLY A 279 2.72 15.87 7.18
C GLY A 279 3.24 16.29 5.81
N LYS A 280 4.13 15.49 5.20
CA LYS A 280 4.69 15.66 3.86
C LYS A 280 4.65 14.35 3.10
N ILE A 281 4.51 14.39 1.78
CA ILE A 281 4.66 13.23 0.91
C ILE A 281 6.14 12.82 0.92
N ALA A 282 6.41 11.58 1.32
CA ALA A 282 7.75 11.07 1.50
C ALA A 282 8.12 9.98 0.49
N GLU A 283 7.16 9.15 0.08
CA GLU A 283 7.36 8.08 -0.92
C GLU A 283 6.14 8.00 -1.84
N HIS A 284 6.37 7.54 -3.08
CA HIS A 284 5.32 7.35 -4.07
C HIS A 284 5.58 6.13 -4.93
N TRP A 285 4.58 5.29 -5.09
CA TRP A 285 4.53 4.15 -6.02
C TRP A 285 3.34 4.33 -6.94
N ASP A 286 3.45 3.91 -8.18
CA ASP A 286 2.36 3.98 -9.12
C ASP A 286 2.29 2.77 -10.05
N VAL A 287 1.10 2.49 -10.52
CA VAL A 287 0.84 1.58 -11.63
C VAL A 287 -0.13 2.27 -12.60
N MET A 288 0.36 2.57 -13.77
CA MET A 288 -0.43 3.17 -14.85
C MET A 288 -0.84 2.10 -15.86
N GLU A 289 -2.07 2.18 -16.35
CA GLU A 289 -2.58 1.29 -17.38
C GLU A 289 -3.37 2.06 -18.43
N THR A 290 -3.06 1.83 -19.70
CA THR A 290 -3.85 2.37 -20.80
C THR A 290 -5.22 1.69 -20.82
N ILE A 291 -6.30 2.48 -20.77
CA ILE A 291 -7.66 1.98 -20.89
C ILE A 291 -7.88 1.54 -22.34
N ALA A 292 -8.09 0.26 -22.54
CA ALA A 292 -8.29 -0.32 -23.87
C ALA A 292 -9.57 0.20 -24.53
N ASP A 293 -9.65 0.10 -25.87
CA ASP A 293 -10.87 0.43 -26.61
C ASP A 293 -12.04 -0.44 -26.14
N ALA A 294 -13.20 0.18 -25.94
CA ALA A 294 -14.39 -0.49 -25.41
C ALA A 294 -14.86 -1.69 -26.23
N SER A 295 -14.50 -1.75 -27.52
CA SER A 295 -14.81 -2.92 -28.37
C SER A 295 -14.03 -4.18 -28.02
N THR A 296 -12.98 -4.06 -27.17
CA THR A 296 -12.12 -5.17 -26.71
C THR A 296 -12.43 -5.63 -25.28
N TRP A 297 -13.36 -4.96 -24.59
CA TRP A 297 -13.68 -5.28 -23.21
C TRP A 297 -14.38 -6.64 -23.08
N ALA A 298 -13.97 -7.40 -22.07
CA ALA A 298 -14.58 -8.68 -21.73
C ALA A 298 -15.78 -8.54 -20.75
N ASN A 299 -16.00 -7.34 -20.20
CA ASN A 299 -17.13 -6.98 -19.35
C ASN A 299 -17.54 -5.54 -19.60
N ASP A 300 -18.76 -5.16 -19.17
CA ASP A 300 -19.35 -3.81 -19.37
C ASP A 300 -19.36 -2.96 -18.09
N ASN A 301 -18.62 -3.33 -17.05
CA ASN A 301 -18.65 -2.65 -15.75
C ASN A 301 -17.86 -1.31 -15.76
N GLY A 302 -16.99 -1.11 -16.76
CA GLY A 302 -16.09 0.02 -16.83
C GLY A 302 -14.82 -0.19 -15.98
N LYS A 303 -13.85 0.72 -16.13
CA LYS A 303 -12.55 0.65 -15.43
C LYS A 303 -12.63 1.18 -13.99
N PHE A 304 -13.61 2.06 -13.68
CA PHE A 304 -13.73 2.78 -12.41
C PHE A 304 -15.05 2.53 -11.69
#